data_466824ef25d10638963cb0f06ee3e76e
#
_entry.id   466824ef25d10638963cb0f06ee3e76e
#
_cell.length_a   1.000
_cell.length_b   1.000
_cell.length_c   1.000
_cell.angle_alpha   90.00
_cell.angle_beta   90.00
_cell.angle_gamma   90.00
#
_symmetry.space_group_name_H-M   'P 1'
#
loop_
_entity.id
_entity.type
_entity.pdbx_description
1 polymer ?
#
loop_
_entity_poly.entity_id
_entity_poly.type
_entity_poly.pdbx_seq_one_letter_code
_entity_poly.pdbx_strand_id
1 'polypeptide(L)'
;MKINPGFRPLNNTPITPDTGARPVEQRSFADTIRHQEAQSTQDELGRRMQEINRQGDRLARSMTIRELKSYRTMVKRFLEDTVRRGVGMKDTKGWDRLGRTKRYKLIDEIDGKLLAMADELLASEEGRIALLEQMGEVRGLLMNLLF
;
A
#
# COMPACT_ATOMS: atom_id res chain seq x y z
N MET A 1 62.08 4.33 60.31
CA MET A 1 61.59 4.45 58.91
C MET A 1 60.11 4.66 58.98
N LYS A 2 59.68 5.87 58.66
CA LYS A 2 58.25 6.17 58.55
C LYS A 2 57.87 6.08 57.07
N ILE A 3 57.17 5.03 56.69
CA ILE A 3 56.57 4.89 55.37
C ILE A 3 55.29 5.69 55.40
N ASN A 4 55.27 6.78 54.70
CA ASN A 4 54.06 7.57 54.54
C ASN A 4 53.27 6.96 53.39
N PRO A 5 52.13 6.28 53.64
CA PRO A 5 51.28 5.87 52.55
C PRO A 5 50.62 7.09 52.00
N GLY A 6 51.16 7.61 50.89
CA GLY A 6 50.55 8.70 50.16
C GLY A 6 49.22 8.29 49.54
N PHE A 7 48.18 8.24 50.39
CA PHE A 7 46.83 8.22 49.92
C PHE A 7 46.53 9.64 49.37
N ARG A 8 46.66 9.80 48.07
CA ARG A 8 46.01 10.91 47.41
C ARG A 8 44.52 10.57 47.33
N PRO A 9 43.63 11.34 47.93
CA PRO A 9 42.23 11.19 47.65
C PRO A 9 42.03 11.39 46.16
N LEU A 10 41.54 10.39 45.47
CA LEU A 10 41.03 10.57 44.12
C LEU A 10 39.94 11.61 44.24
N ASN A 11 40.20 12.78 43.69
CA ASN A 11 39.17 13.76 43.49
C ASN A 11 38.09 13.11 42.66
N ASN A 12 37.05 12.69 43.33
CA ASN A 12 35.81 12.28 42.71
C ASN A 12 35.16 13.57 42.21
N THR A 13 35.62 14.06 41.09
CA THR A 13 34.86 15.05 40.35
C THR A 13 33.60 14.31 39.91
N PRO A 14 32.42 14.75 40.36
CA PRO A 14 31.20 14.16 39.81
C PRO A 14 31.21 14.44 38.31
N ILE A 15 31.32 13.38 37.51
CA ILE A 15 31.09 13.46 36.11
C ILE A 15 29.60 13.79 36.01
N THR A 16 29.32 15.06 35.82
CA THR A 16 27.98 15.47 35.42
C THR A 16 27.69 14.73 34.11
N PRO A 17 26.66 13.87 34.04
CA PRO A 17 26.33 13.28 32.79
C PRO A 17 25.96 14.43 31.86
N ASP A 18 26.73 14.53 30.78
CA ASP A 18 26.40 15.41 29.67
C ASP A 18 25.00 15.06 29.20
N THR A 19 24.03 15.87 29.58
CA THR A 19 22.64 15.75 29.19
C THR A 19 22.39 16.14 27.73
N GLY A 20 23.40 15.96 26.90
CA GLY A 20 23.34 16.15 25.46
C GLY A 20 23.05 14.84 24.67
N ALA A 21 22.88 13.72 25.33
CA ALA A 21 22.40 12.52 24.67
C ALA A 21 20.95 12.75 24.26
N ARG A 22 20.75 13.15 23.00
CA ARG A 22 19.44 13.06 22.37
C ARG A 22 18.90 11.66 22.65
N PRO A 23 17.65 11.52 23.14
CA PRO A 23 17.07 10.21 23.29
C PRO A 23 17.12 9.56 21.92
N VAL A 24 17.96 8.56 21.76
CA VAL A 24 17.87 7.66 20.64
C VAL A 24 16.51 7.02 20.83
N GLU A 25 15.53 7.45 20.03
CA GLU A 25 14.25 6.78 19.94
C GLU A 25 14.57 5.31 19.65
N GLN A 26 14.54 4.52 20.69
CA GLN A 26 14.58 3.06 20.55
C GLN A 26 13.26 2.70 19.83
N ARG A 27 13.28 2.81 18.50
CA ARG A 27 12.22 2.20 17.72
C ARG A 27 12.18 0.75 18.13
N SER A 28 11.08 0.36 18.73
CA SER A 28 10.87 -1.01 19.12
C SER A 28 11.17 -1.91 17.92
N PHE A 29 11.88 -3.01 18.14
CA PHE A 29 12.13 -4.00 17.08
C PHE A 29 10.84 -4.43 16.39
N ALA A 30 9.75 -4.53 17.15
CA ALA A 30 8.40 -4.77 16.62
C ALA A 30 7.93 -3.67 15.67
N ASP A 31 8.22 -2.40 15.95
CA ASP A 31 7.84 -1.28 15.07
C ASP A 31 8.65 -1.29 13.77
N THR A 32 9.92 -1.66 13.85
CA THR A 32 10.77 -1.82 12.68
C THR A 32 10.28 -2.94 11.77
N ILE A 33 9.91 -4.09 12.34
CA ILE A 33 9.35 -5.22 11.58
C ILE A 33 8.03 -4.81 10.93
N ARG A 34 7.11 -4.20 11.66
CA ARG A 34 5.82 -3.75 11.12
C ARG A 34 6.00 -2.75 9.98
N HIS A 35 6.95 -1.84 10.12
CA HIS A 35 7.25 -0.86 9.08
C HIS A 35 7.81 -1.54 7.82
N GLN A 36 8.70 -2.50 7.99
CA GLN A 36 9.28 -3.27 6.89
C GLN A 36 8.25 -4.16 6.19
N GLU A 37 7.35 -4.82 6.93
CA GLU A 37 6.25 -5.60 6.37
C GLU A 37 5.27 -4.72 5.58
N ALA A 38 4.91 -3.57 6.13
CA ALA A 38 4.03 -2.62 5.45
C ALA A 38 4.65 -2.11 4.15
N GLN A 39 5.94 -1.80 4.15
CA GLN A 39 6.65 -1.34 2.97
C GLN A 39 6.77 -2.45 1.92
N SER A 40 7.10 -3.67 2.31
CA SER A 40 7.15 -4.83 1.41
C SER A 40 5.79 -5.12 0.76
N THR A 41 4.72 -5.01 1.53
CA THR A 41 3.36 -5.18 1.02
C THR A 41 3.00 -4.10 0.00
N GLN A 42 3.39 -2.85 0.27
CA GLN A 42 3.13 -1.74 -0.63
C GLN A 42 3.91 -1.86 -1.94
N ASP A 43 5.16 -2.31 -1.89
CA ASP A 43 5.98 -2.59 -3.08
C ASP A 43 5.40 -3.72 -3.93
N GLU A 44 4.89 -4.77 -3.31
CA GLU A 44 4.24 -5.88 -4.01
C GLU A 44 2.96 -5.42 -4.70
N LEU A 45 2.14 -4.64 -4.04
CA LEU A 45 0.93 -4.07 -4.63
C LEU A 45 1.25 -3.12 -5.79
N GLY A 46 2.30 -2.34 -5.67
CA GLY A 46 2.80 -1.49 -6.75
C GLY A 46 3.18 -2.29 -7.99
N ARG A 47 3.86 -3.42 -7.83
CA ARG A 47 4.21 -4.34 -8.93
C ARG A 47 2.98 -4.92 -9.59
N ARG A 48 2.02 -5.40 -8.82
CA ARG A 48 0.76 -5.92 -9.34
C ARG A 48 -0.05 -4.87 -10.09
N MET A 49 -0.03 -3.63 -9.60
CA MET A 49 -0.65 -2.51 -10.30
C MET A 49 -0.01 -2.26 -11.67
N GLN A 50 1.32 -2.37 -11.77
CA GLN A 50 2.02 -2.28 -13.05
C GLN A 50 1.63 -3.42 -14.00
N GLU A 51 1.46 -4.64 -13.49
CA GLU A 51 1.00 -5.78 -14.29
C GLU A 51 -0.42 -5.56 -14.81
N ILE A 52 -1.32 -5.04 -13.98
CA ILE A 52 -2.68 -4.67 -14.39
C ILE A 52 -2.63 -3.61 -15.49
N ASN A 53 -1.79 -2.59 -15.35
CA ASN A 53 -1.63 -1.56 -16.37
C ASN A 53 -1.12 -2.13 -17.69
N ARG A 54 -0.14 -3.03 -17.65
CA ARG A 54 0.36 -3.73 -18.86
C ARG A 54 -0.72 -4.58 -19.52
N GLN A 55 -1.51 -5.28 -18.72
CA GLN A 55 -2.64 -6.05 -19.24
C GLN A 55 -3.72 -5.14 -19.84
N GLY A 56 -3.97 -3.99 -19.22
CA GLY A 56 -4.84 -2.95 -19.77
C GLY A 56 -4.35 -2.44 -21.13
N ASP A 57 -3.06 -2.20 -21.28
CA ASP A 57 -2.48 -1.81 -22.57
C ASP A 57 -2.63 -2.90 -23.65
N ARG A 58 -2.48 -4.16 -23.29
CA ARG A 58 -2.74 -5.30 -24.19
C ARG A 58 -4.21 -5.34 -24.61
N LEU A 59 -5.12 -5.19 -23.66
CA LEU A 59 -6.55 -5.12 -23.93
C LEU A 59 -6.89 -3.96 -24.87
N ALA A 60 -6.32 -2.79 -24.64
CA ALA A 60 -6.52 -1.61 -25.48
C ALA A 60 -6.08 -1.82 -26.94
N ARG A 61 -5.03 -2.60 -27.14
CA ARG A 61 -4.52 -2.91 -28.50
C ARG A 61 -5.29 -4.02 -29.19
N SER A 62 -5.62 -5.09 -28.48
CA SER A 62 -6.23 -6.29 -29.07
C SER A 62 -7.74 -6.23 -29.09
N MET A 63 -8.37 -5.57 -28.13
CA MET A 63 -9.84 -5.49 -27.96
C MET A 63 -10.52 -6.87 -28.03
N THR A 64 -9.90 -7.90 -27.45
CA THR A 64 -10.44 -9.26 -27.44
C THR A 64 -11.07 -9.61 -26.09
N ILE A 65 -12.08 -10.47 -26.13
CA ILE A 65 -12.74 -11.00 -24.92
C ILE A 65 -11.74 -11.73 -24.03
N ARG A 66 -10.78 -12.42 -24.62
CA ARG A 66 -9.74 -13.14 -23.88
C ARG A 66 -8.90 -12.20 -23.02
N GLU A 67 -8.45 -11.09 -23.59
CA GLU A 67 -7.66 -10.09 -22.88
C GLU A 67 -8.50 -9.35 -21.82
N LEU A 68 -9.78 -9.12 -22.10
CA LEU A 68 -10.71 -8.58 -21.12
C LEU A 68 -10.90 -9.49 -19.92
N LYS A 69 -11.08 -10.81 -20.15
CA LYS A 69 -11.19 -11.79 -19.06
C LYS A 69 -9.93 -11.82 -18.19
N SER A 70 -8.75 -11.78 -18.82
CA SER A 70 -7.48 -11.72 -18.11
C SER A 70 -7.38 -10.45 -17.25
N TYR A 71 -7.73 -9.30 -17.81
CA TYR A 71 -7.75 -8.02 -17.12
C TYR A 71 -8.68 -8.06 -15.90
N ARG A 72 -9.92 -8.52 -16.07
CA ARG A 72 -10.89 -8.66 -14.98
C ARG A 72 -10.37 -9.57 -13.86
N THR A 73 -9.79 -10.71 -14.22
CA THR A 73 -9.24 -11.67 -13.25
C THR A 73 -8.11 -11.05 -12.44
N MET A 74 -7.21 -10.31 -13.09
CA MET A 74 -6.11 -9.64 -12.42
C MET A 74 -6.60 -8.55 -11.46
N VAL A 75 -7.55 -7.73 -11.88
CA VAL A 75 -8.15 -6.70 -11.03
C VAL A 75 -8.88 -7.31 -9.84
N LYS A 76 -9.68 -8.35 -10.05
CA LYS A 76 -10.39 -9.04 -8.95
C LYS A 76 -9.42 -9.61 -7.92
N ARG A 77 -8.39 -10.32 -8.34
CA ARG A 77 -7.36 -10.84 -7.43
C ARG A 77 -6.66 -9.74 -6.66
N PHE A 78 -6.36 -8.65 -7.32
CA PHE A 78 -5.77 -7.49 -6.67
C PHE A 78 -6.68 -6.92 -5.58
N LEU A 79 -7.97 -6.76 -5.85
CA LEU A 79 -8.97 -6.27 -4.89
C LEU A 79 -9.13 -7.23 -3.71
N GLU A 80 -9.22 -8.53 -3.96
CA GLU A 80 -9.29 -9.55 -2.91
C GLU A 80 -8.07 -9.53 -1.99
N ASP A 81 -6.89 -9.39 -2.56
CA ASP A 81 -5.65 -9.31 -1.80
C ASP A 81 -5.56 -8.02 -0.97
N THR A 82 -6.01 -6.89 -1.50
CA THR A 82 -6.04 -5.62 -0.75
C THR A 82 -6.99 -5.69 0.44
N VAL A 83 -8.15 -6.32 0.27
CA VAL A 83 -9.11 -6.54 1.37
C VAL A 83 -8.53 -7.47 2.42
N ARG A 84 -7.94 -8.59 1.99
CA ARG A 84 -7.36 -9.60 2.90
C ARG A 84 -6.22 -9.03 3.73
N ARG A 85 -5.39 -8.20 3.15
CA ARG A 85 -4.23 -7.59 3.82
C ARG A 85 -4.59 -6.33 4.62
N GLY A 86 -5.83 -5.84 4.52
CA GLY A 86 -6.25 -4.59 5.18
C GLY A 86 -5.51 -3.36 4.67
N VAL A 87 -4.98 -3.42 3.45
CA VAL A 87 -4.19 -2.32 2.85
C VAL A 87 -5.07 -1.09 2.68
N GLY A 88 -4.51 0.08 3.03
CA GLY A 88 -5.23 1.35 3.05
C GLY A 88 -6.07 1.55 4.32
N MET A 89 -6.03 0.65 5.29
CA MET A 89 -6.38 0.97 6.66
C MET A 89 -5.23 1.79 7.23
N LYS A 90 -5.27 3.09 7.07
CA LYS A 90 -4.55 3.96 7.99
C LYS A 90 -5.12 3.64 9.36
N ASP A 91 -4.26 3.15 10.25
CA ASP A 91 -4.55 2.94 11.67
C ASP A 91 -4.89 4.28 12.31
N THR A 92 -6.06 4.80 12.00
CA THR A 92 -6.69 5.82 12.81
C THR A 92 -7.35 5.06 13.94
N LYS A 93 -6.68 5.04 15.07
CA LYS A 93 -7.24 4.63 16.35
C LYS A 93 -8.58 5.34 16.54
N GLY A 94 -9.65 4.72 16.15
CA GLY A 94 -10.98 5.25 16.37
C GLY A 94 -11.89 5.10 15.14
N TRP A 95 -12.79 4.13 15.21
CA TRP A 95 -14.09 4.14 14.53
C TRP A 95 -14.07 4.20 12.99
N ASP A 96 -13.49 3.20 12.36
CA ASP A 96 -13.39 3.12 10.90
C ASP A 96 -14.59 2.43 10.22
N ARG A 97 -15.81 2.57 10.76
CA ARG A 97 -17.02 2.12 10.08
C ARG A 97 -17.21 2.82 8.74
N LEU A 98 -16.90 4.10 8.67
CA LEU A 98 -17.02 4.92 7.46
C LEU A 98 -15.95 4.58 6.42
N GLY A 99 -14.73 4.27 6.83
CA GLY A 99 -13.65 3.88 5.94
C GLY A 99 -13.90 2.54 5.26
N ARG A 100 -14.40 1.54 5.99
CA ARG A 100 -14.80 0.24 5.43
C ARG A 100 -15.92 0.39 4.42
N THR A 101 -16.94 1.16 4.72
CA THR A 101 -18.09 1.39 3.83
C THR A 101 -17.66 2.06 2.54
N LYS A 102 -16.78 3.05 2.59
CA LYS A 102 -16.23 3.71 1.40
C LYS A 102 -15.44 2.74 0.53
N ARG A 103 -14.66 1.86 1.14
CA ARG A 103 -13.86 0.86 0.43
C ARG A 103 -14.73 -0.19 -0.25
N TYR A 104 -15.73 -0.72 0.42
CA TYR A 104 -16.68 -1.65 -0.19
C TYR A 104 -17.43 -1.01 -1.35
N LYS A 105 -17.88 0.22 -1.21
CA LYS A 105 -18.50 0.97 -2.32
C LYS A 105 -17.56 1.14 -3.50
N LEU A 106 -16.28 1.41 -3.26
CA LEU A 106 -15.27 1.55 -4.30
C LEU A 106 -15.03 0.22 -5.03
N ILE A 107 -14.98 -0.88 -4.31
CA ILE A 107 -14.85 -2.22 -4.87
C ILE A 107 -16.05 -2.58 -5.72
N ASP A 108 -17.26 -2.31 -5.24
CA ASP A 108 -18.50 -2.54 -6.00
C ASP A 108 -18.56 -1.68 -7.27
N GLU A 109 -18.11 -0.44 -7.20
CA GLU A 109 -18.02 0.45 -8.35
C GLU A 109 -17.03 -0.09 -9.40
N ILE A 110 -15.87 -0.55 -8.98
CA ILE A 110 -14.88 -1.18 -9.86
C ILE A 110 -15.45 -2.44 -10.51
N ASP A 111 -16.09 -3.30 -9.76
CA ASP A 111 -16.68 -4.54 -10.28
C ASP A 111 -17.82 -4.24 -11.29
N GLY A 112 -18.65 -3.25 -11.01
CA GLY A 112 -19.67 -2.77 -11.94
C GLY A 112 -19.10 -2.27 -13.26
N LYS A 113 -18.03 -1.51 -13.22
CA LYS A 113 -17.32 -1.04 -14.41
C LYS A 113 -16.67 -2.19 -15.20
N LEU A 114 -16.11 -3.17 -14.53
CA LEU A 114 -15.55 -4.35 -15.18
C LEU A 114 -16.63 -5.20 -15.92
N LEU A 115 -17.84 -5.27 -15.37
CA LEU A 115 -18.96 -5.91 -16.03
C LEU A 115 -19.45 -5.12 -17.25
N ALA A 116 -19.53 -3.80 -17.14
CA ALA A 116 -19.92 -2.93 -18.24
C ALA A 116 -18.95 -3.01 -19.43
N MET A 117 -17.67 -3.18 -19.19
CA MET A 117 -16.66 -3.38 -20.24
C MET A 117 -16.96 -4.58 -21.15
N ALA A 118 -17.49 -5.66 -20.58
CA ALA A 118 -17.82 -6.86 -21.35
C ALA A 118 -18.93 -6.59 -22.37
N ASP A 119 -19.95 -5.84 -22.00
CA ASP A 119 -21.07 -5.48 -22.87
C ASP A 119 -20.61 -4.50 -23.96
N GLU A 120 -19.79 -3.54 -23.62
CA GLU A 120 -19.29 -2.54 -24.56
C GLU A 120 -18.34 -3.11 -25.60
N LEU A 121 -17.50 -4.10 -25.22
CA LEU A 121 -16.60 -4.77 -26.16
C LEU A 121 -17.34 -5.50 -27.29
N LEU A 122 -18.56 -5.97 -27.01
CA LEU A 122 -19.38 -6.71 -27.96
C LEU A 122 -20.22 -5.82 -28.87
N ALA A 123 -20.38 -4.53 -28.54
CA ALA A 123 -21.44 -3.72 -29.14
C ALA A 123 -21.05 -3.03 -30.45
N SER A 124 -19.86 -2.45 -30.61
CA SER A 124 -19.45 -1.72 -31.83
C SER A 124 -18.09 -1.02 -31.68
N GLU A 125 -17.65 -0.28 -32.72
CA GLU A 125 -16.48 0.60 -32.63
C GLU A 125 -16.64 1.71 -31.59
N GLU A 126 -17.83 2.23 -31.40
CA GLU A 126 -18.15 3.19 -30.33
C GLU A 126 -17.96 2.57 -28.93
N GLY A 127 -18.29 1.29 -28.78
CA GLY A 127 -18.07 0.55 -27.57
C GLY A 127 -16.58 0.42 -27.20
N ARG A 128 -15.67 0.43 -28.18
CA ARG A 128 -14.21 0.40 -27.91
C ARG A 128 -13.73 1.67 -27.25
N ILE A 129 -14.24 2.82 -27.63
CA ILE A 129 -13.91 4.11 -27.02
C ILE A 129 -14.44 4.14 -25.59
N ALA A 130 -15.69 3.72 -25.38
CA ALA A 130 -16.28 3.62 -24.06
C ALA A 130 -15.52 2.64 -23.15
N LEU A 131 -15.03 1.52 -23.69
CA LEU A 131 -14.19 0.58 -22.97
C LEU A 131 -12.88 1.24 -22.50
N LEU A 132 -12.21 2.03 -23.33
CA LEU A 132 -10.99 2.73 -22.97
C LEU A 132 -11.23 3.77 -21.86
N GLU A 133 -12.35 4.48 -21.92
CA GLU A 133 -12.75 5.40 -20.85
C GLU A 133 -12.99 4.66 -19.55
N GLN A 134 -13.71 3.54 -19.58
CA GLN A 134 -13.94 2.68 -18.41
C GLN A 134 -12.64 2.13 -17.83
N MET A 135 -11.69 1.74 -18.65
CA MET A 135 -10.36 1.31 -18.19
C MET A 135 -9.63 2.43 -17.48
N GLY A 136 -9.70 3.66 -18.00
CA GLY A 136 -9.13 4.84 -17.37
C GLY A 136 -9.76 5.12 -16.01
N GLU A 137 -11.06 4.99 -15.88
CA GLU A 137 -11.78 5.15 -14.62
C GLU A 137 -11.42 4.05 -13.60
N VAL A 138 -11.37 2.79 -14.03
CA VAL A 138 -10.93 1.67 -13.17
C VAL A 138 -9.51 1.92 -12.66
N ARG A 139 -8.61 2.36 -13.51
CA ARG A 139 -7.25 2.69 -13.12
C ARG A 139 -7.23 3.80 -12.07
N GLY A 140 -8.01 4.86 -12.25
CA GLY A 140 -8.14 5.93 -11.27
C GLY A 140 -8.67 5.44 -9.92
N LEU A 141 -9.67 4.58 -9.94
CA LEU A 141 -10.26 3.99 -8.72
C LEU A 141 -9.27 3.06 -8.00
N LEU A 142 -8.49 2.27 -8.73
CA LEU A 142 -7.43 1.43 -8.14
C LEU A 142 -6.32 2.28 -7.49
N MET A 143 -5.94 3.39 -8.12
CA MET A 143 -4.99 4.34 -7.55
C MET A 143 -5.53 4.95 -6.25
N ASN A 144 -6.79 5.32 -6.21
CA ASN A 144 -7.44 5.84 -5.00
C ASN A 144 -7.50 4.80 -3.86
N LEU A 145 -7.60 3.52 -4.20
CA LEU A 145 -7.59 2.44 -3.22
C LEU A 145 -6.23 2.28 -2.54
N LEU A 146 -5.14 2.50 -3.28
CA LEU A 146 -3.77 2.37 -2.77
C LEU A 146 -3.27 3.62 -2.04
N PHE A 147 -3.72 4.75 -2.42
CA PHE A 147 -3.30 6.06 -1.92
C PHE A 147 -4.47 6.82 -1.31
#